data_b595141f6deba9bab4485cb52f024df0
#
_entry.id   b595141f6deba9bab4485cb52f024df0
#
_cell.length_a   1.000
_cell.length_b   1.000
_cell.length_c   1.000
_cell.angle_alpha   90.00
_cell.angle_beta   90.00
_cell.angle_gamma   90.00
#
_symmetry.space_group_name_H-M   'P 1'
#
loop_
_entity.id
_entity.type
_entity.pdbx_description
1 polymer ?
#
loop_
_entity_poly.entity_id
_entity_poly.type
_entity_poly.pdbx_seq_one_letter_code
_entity_poly.pdbx_strand_id
1 'polypeptide(L)'
;MVLFGAAGDLAGRLIFPALCHLARTELIPENFHLLGVDLAEHDSASWKDDLVARLQRLDSAEEHPGLPRLLERMEYMRGDIGAAETYRKLRLRLDSIAESAGTQGNVLFYLAVGDRFFAPLIDFLGAAGLTAQTGDQWRRVVIEKPFGHDLASAIDLNQRIGQVLDETQIFRMDHFLGKETVQNILTFRFGNGLFEPLWNRDRIDHIQITAAETVGVERRGQFYERTGALRDMVPSHVFQLLALTAMEPPVNFSADAIRRAKADALCAIRSPTMQDLVRGQYRAGTIAGSRVASYRNEPDVAADSDVETYVALRLFLDNWRWAGVPFYLRTGKRMTRRTTEIAIRFKDSPMAPFARQEADPQGPNWLVLAIQPDEGISLQFDVKRPGPLMERAPVLMDFKYKDWFPSEPNVGYETLIYDVMIGDATLFQMAEQVEAGWRAVETLLHSPQLDCHPYRSGSAGPATADHLIRPRNWRTLAPR
;
A
#
# COMPACT_ATOMS: atom_id res chain seq x y z
N MET A 1 -0.46 23.27 -6.27
CA MET A 1 -1.22 22.06 -5.87
C MET A 1 -2.61 22.50 -5.41
N VAL A 2 -3.66 21.82 -5.85
CA VAL A 2 -5.04 21.99 -5.34
C VAL A 2 -5.37 20.76 -4.51
N LEU A 3 -5.75 20.95 -3.25
CA LEU A 3 -6.10 19.87 -2.33
C LEU A 3 -7.61 19.90 -2.06
N PHE A 4 -8.34 18.99 -2.67
CA PHE A 4 -9.77 18.78 -2.38
C PHE A 4 -9.93 17.96 -1.11
N GLY A 5 -10.87 18.34 -0.24
CA GLY A 5 -10.99 17.76 1.10
C GLY A 5 -9.95 18.29 2.09
N ALA A 6 -9.60 19.57 1.92
CA ALA A 6 -8.48 20.23 2.62
C ALA A 6 -8.66 20.33 4.15
N ALA A 7 -9.90 20.29 4.66
CA ALA A 7 -10.21 20.26 6.10
C ALA A 7 -10.35 18.83 6.66
N GLY A 8 -10.22 17.79 5.80
CA GLY A 8 -10.42 16.40 6.16
C GLY A 8 -9.30 15.79 7.02
N ASP A 9 -9.54 14.57 7.51
CA ASP A 9 -8.57 13.81 8.33
C ASP A 9 -7.29 13.48 7.54
N LEU A 10 -7.43 13.02 6.28
CA LEU A 10 -6.29 12.66 5.43
C LEU A 10 -5.37 13.87 5.19
N ALA A 11 -5.95 15.02 4.89
CA ALA A 11 -5.22 16.26 4.66
C ALA A 11 -4.37 16.65 5.88
N GLY A 12 -4.99 16.67 7.07
CA GLY A 12 -4.31 17.09 8.31
C GLY A 12 -3.33 16.07 8.88
N ARG A 13 -3.61 14.76 8.70
CA ARG A 13 -2.83 13.69 9.35
C ARG A 13 -1.70 13.14 8.49
N LEU A 14 -1.80 13.18 7.17
CA LEU A 14 -0.82 12.56 6.27
C LEU A 14 -0.28 13.54 5.22
N ILE A 15 -1.13 14.29 4.51
CA ILE A 15 -0.68 15.13 3.39
C ILE A 15 0.08 16.36 3.89
N PHE A 16 -0.46 17.06 4.87
CA PHE A 16 0.19 18.27 5.40
C PHE A 16 1.52 17.97 6.09
N PRO A 17 1.64 16.94 6.97
CA PRO A 17 2.94 16.50 7.48
C PRO A 17 3.95 16.15 6.39
N ALA A 18 3.52 15.44 5.34
CA ALA A 18 4.38 15.12 4.21
C ALA A 18 4.88 16.39 3.47
N LEU A 19 4.01 17.37 3.26
CA LEU A 19 4.41 18.65 2.69
C LEU A 19 5.37 19.43 3.60
N CYS A 20 5.19 19.38 4.92
CA CYS A 20 6.12 19.96 5.88
C CYS A 20 7.51 19.30 5.79
N HIS A 21 7.54 17.98 5.69
CA HIS A 21 8.79 17.23 5.50
C HIS A 21 9.48 17.62 4.18
N LEU A 22 8.75 17.66 3.07
CA LEU A 22 9.29 18.11 1.77
C LEU A 22 9.77 19.56 1.80
N ALA A 23 9.11 20.44 2.55
CA ALA A 23 9.56 21.81 2.73
C ALA A 23 10.86 21.89 3.53
N ARG A 24 11.02 21.07 4.56
CA ARG A 24 12.23 20.97 5.38
C ARG A 24 13.43 20.46 4.59
N THR A 25 13.20 19.47 3.73
CA THR A 25 14.24 18.87 2.87
C THR A 25 14.48 19.61 1.56
N GLU A 26 13.88 20.79 1.38
CA GLU A 26 14.00 21.64 0.20
C GLU A 26 13.56 20.96 -1.12
N LEU A 27 12.69 19.97 -1.04
CA LEU A 27 12.14 19.26 -2.19
C LEU A 27 10.87 19.90 -2.76
N ILE A 28 10.29 20.89 -2.07
CA ILE A 28 9.18 21.68 -2.62
C ILE A 28 9.74 22.74 -3.58
N PRO A 29 9.23 22.79 -4.84
CA PRO A 29 9.65 23.81 -5.81
C PRO A 29 9.50 25.25 -5.29
N GLU A 30 10.38 26.15 -5.70
CA GLU A 30 10.31 27.56 -5.29
C GLU A 30 8.98 28.22 -5.64
N ASN A 31 8.39 27.85 -6.77
CA ASN A 31 7.12 28.38 -7.28
C ASN A 31 5.89 27.57 -6.82
N PHE A 32 6.04 26.77 -5.75
CA PHE A 32 4.94 25.99 -5.21
C PHE A 32 3.91 26.89 -4.50
N HIS A 33 2.64 26.58 -4.74
CA HIS A 33 1.50 27.16 -4.03
C HIS A 33 0.47 26.07 -3.71
N LEU A 34 -0.06 26.06 -2.48
CA LEU A 34 -1.09 25.13 -2.04
C LEU A 34 -2.44 25.84 -1.90
N LEU A 35 -3.42 25.43 -2.68
CA LEU A 35 -4.81 25.89 -2.57
C LEU A 35 -5.68 24.76 -2.00
N GLY A 36 -6.13 24.91 -0.76
CA GLY A 36 -7.10 24.01 -0.15
C GLY A 36 -8.52 24.31 -0.61
N VAL A 37 -9.28 23.29 -0.97
CA VAL A 37 -10.71 23.42 -1.35
C VAL A 37 -11.53 22.49 -0.49
N ASP A 38 -12.50 23.01 0.26
CA ASP A 38 -13.40 22.24 1.09
C ASP A 38 -14.70 23.02 1.37
N LEU A 39 -15.72 22.31 1.86
CA LEU A 39 -17.00 22.91 2.26
C LEU A 39 -16.94 23.54 3.66
N ALA A 40 -15.97 23.18 4.47
CA ALA A 40 -15.80 23.66 5.85
C ALA A 40 -15.70 25.19 5.93
N GLU A 41 -16.22 25.74 7.03
CA GLU A 41 -16.23 27.19 7.25
C GLU A 41 -14.89 27.72 7.76
N HIS A 42 -13.92 27.80 6.85
CA HIS A 42 -12.62 28.39 7.07
C HIS A 42 -12.34 29.53 6.10
N ASP A 43 -11.55 30.46 6.55
CA ASP A 43 -10.70 31.31 5.70
C ASP A 43 -9.26 30.78 5.67
N SER A 44 -8.37 31.44 4.93
CA SER A 44 -6.97 30.97 4.85
C SER A 44 -6.24 30.99 6.19
N ALA A 45 -6.57 31.92 7.08
CA ALA A 45 -5.89 32.03 8.38
C ALA A 45 -6.36 30.89 9.31
N SER A 46 -7.65 30.76 9.53
CA SER A 46 -8.23 29.73 10.40
C SER A 46 -7.95 28.29 9.93
N TRP A 47 -7.86 28.07 8.61
CA TRP A 47 -7.47 26.76 8.07
C TRP A 47 -6.00 26.43 8.36
N LYS A 48 -5.09 27.38 8.19
CA LYS A 48 -3.67 27.22 8.53
C LYS A 48 -3.49 26.93 10.02
N ASP A 49 -4.19 27.68 10.88
CA ASP A 49 -4.14 27.49 12.33
C ASP A 49 -4.62 26.08 12.74
N ASP A 50 -5.71 25.58 12.12
CA ASP A 50 -6.20 24.22 12.36
C ASP A 50 -5.19 23.16 11.92
N LEU A 51 -4.56 23.30 10.77
CA LEU A 51 -3.53 22.37 10.30
C LEU A 51 -2.30 22.36 11.21
N VAL A 52 -1.83 23.53 11.64
CA VAL A 52 -0.71 23.64 12.61
C VAL A 52 -1.08 22.99 13.93
N ALA A 53 -2.29 23.24 14.46
CA ALA A 53 -2.75 22.62 15.69
C ALA A 53 -2.88 21.09 15.59
N ARG A 54 -3.22 20.55 14.41
CA ARG A 54 -3.23 19.10 14.15
C ARG A 54 -1.82 18.52 14.09
N LEU A 55 -0.90 19.21 13.40
CA LEU A 55 0.51 18.81 13.29
C LEU A 55 1.15 18.72 14.69
N GLN A 56 0.97 19.73 15.55
CA GLN A 56 1.48 19.76 16.92
C GLN A 56 0.94 18.61 17.80
N ARG A 57 -0.27 18.11 17.52
CA ARG A 57 -0.84 16.94 18.23
C ARG A 57 -0.26 15.61 17.78
N LEU A 58 0.20 15.54 16.53
CA LEU A 58 0.81 14.33 15.97
C LEU A 58 2.29 14.21 16.36
N ASP A 59 2.98 15.35 16.42
CA ASP A 59 4.42 15.41 16.62
C ASP A 59 4.76 16.57 17.57
N SER A 60 4.67 16.28 18.86
CA SER A 60 4.75 17.30 19.93
C SER A 60 6.17 17.83 20.20
N ALA A 61 7.21 17.30 19.54
CA ALA A 61 8.61 17.56 19.88
C ALA A 61 9.50 18.05 18.72
N GLU A 62 9.05 17.96 17.47
CA GLU A 62 9.90 18.37 16.34
C GLU A 62 9.66 19.81 15.90
N GLU A 63 10.75 20.57 15.75
CA GLU A 63 10.73 21.83 15.03
C GLU A 63 10.53 21.54 13.53
N HIS A 64 9.55 22.19 12.91
CA HIS A 64 9.32 22.12 11.47
C HIS A 64 9.86 23.38 10.77
N PRO A 65 11.18 23.48 10.49
CA PRO A 65 11.79 24.72 10.00
C PRO A 65 11.26 25.19 8.64
N GLY A 66 10.73 24.26 7.82
CA GLY A 66 10.09 24.59 6.53
C GLY A 66 8.64 25.09 6.64
N LEU A 67 8.02 24.98 7.82
CA LEU A 67 6.60 25.28 8.02
C LEU A 67 6.23 26.75 7.75
N PRO A 68 6.95 27.77 8.26
CA PRO A 68 6.61 29.15 7.98
C PRO A 68 6.57 29.47 6.48
N ARG A 69 7.58 29.01 5.74
CA ARG A 69 7.68 29.20 4.29
C ARG A 69 6.55 28.49 3.53
N LEU A 70 6.13 27.32 4.00
CA LEU A 70 4.98 26.61 3.43
C LEU A 70 3.69 27.37 3.68
N LEU A 71 3.45 27.83 4.92
CA LEU A 71 2.24 28.57 5.31
C LEU A 71 2.06 29.88 4.52
N GLU A 72 3.14 30.59 4.18
CA GLU A 72 3.07 31.79 3.34
C GLU A 72 2.50 31.49 1.94
N ARG A 73 2.66 30.27 1.44
CA ARG A 73 2.26 29.81 0.11
C ARG A 73 0.97 29.00 0.12
N MET A 74 0.20 29.10 1.17
CA MET A 74 -1.06 28.37 1.34
C MET A 74 -2.25 29.30 1.35
N GLU A 75 -3.32 28.88 0.68
CA GLU A 75 -4.60 29.56 0.65
C GLU A 75 -5.74 28.56 0.77
N TYR A 76 -6.88 29.05 1.23
CA TYR A 76 -8.09 28.26 1.33
C TYR A 76 -9.22 28.90 0.55
N MET A 77 -9.96 28.07 -0.18
CA MET A 77 -11.16 28.45 -0.92
C MET A 77 -12.32 27.58 -0.46
N ARG A 78 -13.30 28.18 0.20
CA ARG A 78 -14.55 27.48 0.51
C ARG A 78 -15.32 27.18 -0.78
N GLY A 79 -15.66 25.90 -1.00
CA GLY A 79 -16.43 25.49 -2.19
C GLY A 79 -17.00 24.10 -2.05
N ASP A 80 -18.23 23.94 -2.56
CA ASP A 80 -18.86 22.64 -2.70
C ASP A 80 -18.30 21.94 -3.95
N ILE A 81 -17.66 20.80 -3.77
CA ILE A 81 -17.08 20.01 -4.87
C ILE A 81 -18.15 19.43 -5.83
N GLY A 82 -19.43 19.42 -5.45
CA GLY A 82 -20.57 19.06 -6.29
C GLY A 82 -21.16 20.22 -7.08
N ALA A 83 -20.62 21.45 -6.96
CA ALA A 83 -21.17 22.64 -7.59
C ALA A 83 -20.23 23.20 -8.67
N ALA A 84 -20.73 23.37 -9.90
CA ALA A 84 -19.97 23.94 -11.04
C ALA A 84 -19.38 25.33 -10.75
N GLU A 85 -20.02 26.11 -9.88
CA GLU A 85 -19.54 27.44 -9.43
C GLU A 85 -18.16 27.34 -8.76
N THR A 86 -17.90 26.27 -7.98
CA THR A 86 -16.61 26.04 -7.33
C THR A 86 -15.49 25.97 -8.37
N TYR A 87 -15.70 25.28 -9.47
CA TYR A 87 -14.70 25.09 -10.52
C TYR A 87 -14.47 26.35 -11.37
N ARG A 88 -15.50 27.19 -11.55
CA ARG A 88 -15.31 28.52 -12.16
C ARG A 88 -14.47 29.43 -11.29
N LYS A 89 -14.73 29.47 -9.98
CA LYS A 89 -13.91 30.23 -9.02
C LYS A 89 -12.48 29.68 -8.95
N LEU A 90 -12.34 28.36 -8.92
CA LEU A 90 -11.05 27.66 -8.92
C LEU A 90 -10.21 28.07 -10.14
N ARG A 91 -10.80 28.10 -11.34
CA ARG A 91 -10.10 28.52 -12.57
C ARG A 91 -9.52 29.92 -12.45
N LEU A 92 -10.37 30.88 -12.07
CA LEU A 92 -9.92 32.28 -11.89
C LEU A 92 -8.82 32.40 -10.83
N ARG A 93 -8.92 31.58 -9.75
CA ARG A 93 -7.88 31.60 -8.72
C ARG A 93 -6.57 31.00 -9.20
N LEU A 94 -6.62 29.90 -9.97
CA LEU A 94 -5.44 29.27 -10.55
C LEU A 94 -4.73 30.19 -11.56
N ASP A 95 -5.50 30.92 -12.37
CA ASP A 95 -4.92 31.92 -13.30
C ASP A 95 -4.16 33.00 -12.52
N SER A 96 -4.77 33.55 -11.46
CA SER A 96 -4.12 34.52 -10.56
C SER A 96 -2.86 33.97 -9.86
N ILE A 97 -2.90 32.70 -9.39
CA ILE A 97 -1.76 32.02 -8.76
C ILE A 97 -0.65 31.79 -9.79
N ALA A 98 -0.98 31.44 -11.03
CA ALA A 98 0.00 31.21 -12.09
C ALA A 98 0.83 32.47 -12.35
N GLU A 99 0.20 33.66 -12.32
CA GLU A 99 0.86 34.93 -12.48
C GLU A 99 1.68 35.34 -11.24
N SER A 100 1.06 35.26 -10.05
CA SER A 100 1.68 35.76 -8.81
C SER A 100 2.77 34.84 -8.23
N ALA A 101 2.62 33.55 -8.32
CA ALA A 101 3.57 32.57 -7.81
C ALA A 101 4.47 31.95 -8.88
N GLY A 102 4.29 32.30 -10.17
CA GLY A 102 5.14 31.86 -11.26
C GLY A 102 5.06 30.33 -11.51
N THR A 103 3.88 29.69 -11.25
CA THR A 103 3.71 28.24 -11.40
C THR A 103 3.69 27.77 -12.85
N GLN A 104 3.82 28.67 -13.80
CA GLN A 104 3.75 28.41 -15.25
C GLN A 104 2.46 27.69 -15.68
N GLY A 105 1.41 27.80 -14.87
CA GLY A 105 0.14 27.13 -15.08
C GLY A 105 0.15 25.61 -14.77
N ASN A 106 1.22 25.03 -14.26
CA ASN A 106 1.28 23.65 -13.83
C ASN A 106 0.41 23.40 -12.60
N VAL A 107 -0.44 22.35 -12.63
CA VAL A 107 -1.36 22.06 -11.53
C VAL A 107 -1.39 20.58 -11.21
N LEU A 108 -1.20 20.28 -9.94
CA LEU A 108 -1.49 19.00 -9.32
C LEU A 108 -2.83 19.10 -8.59
N PHE A 109 -3.82 18.31 -8.97
CA PHE A 109 -5.09 18.13 -8.25
C PHE A 109 -5.03 16.88 -7.37
N TYR A 110 -5.12 17.05 -6.06
CA TYR A 110 -5.12 15.96 -5.10
C TYR A 110 -6.53 15.75 -4.55
N LEU A 111 -7.09 14.54 -4.75
CA LEU A 111 -8.43 14.19 -4.35
C LEU A 111 -8.43 13.49 -2.97
N ALA A 112 -8.32 14.27 -1.88
CA ALA A 112 -8.39 13.77 -0.51
C ALA A 112 -9.85 13.68 -0.01
N VAL A 113 -10.73 13.16 -0.85
CA VAL A 113 -12.17 13.03 -0.62
C VAL A 113 -12.60 11.57 -0.69
N GLY A 114 -13.85 11.25 -0.28
CA GLY A 114 -14.36 9.88 -0.42
C GLY A 114 -14.49 9.46 -1.90
N ASP A 115 -14.32 8.18 -2.15
CA ASP A 115 -14.31 7.53 -3.47
C ASP A 115 -15.49 7.89 -4.37
N ARG A 116 -16.70 8.01 -3.79
CA ARG A 116 -17.93 8.43 -4.49
C ARG A 116 -17.82 9.78 -5.19
N PHE A 117 -16.87 10.61 -4.80
CA PHE A 117 -16.65 11.95 -5.36
C PHE A 117 -15.59 11.98 -6.46
N PHE A 118 -14.79 10.93 -6.67
CA PHE A 118 -13.69 10.96 -7.62
C PHE A 118 -14.17 11.26 -9.05
N ALA A 119 -15.04 10.43 -9.61
CA ALA A 119 -15.53 10.63 -10.96
C ALA A 119 -16.31 11.94 -11.13
N PRO A 120 -17.29 12.30 -10.28
CA PRO A 120 -17.97 13.59 -10.39
C PRO A 120 -17.03 14.81 -10.34
N LEU A 121 -16.02 14.77 -9.47
CA LEU A 121 -15.04 15.85 -9.34
C LEU A 121 -14.20 15.99 -10.62
N ILE A 122 -13.75 14.86 -11.19
CA ILE A 122 -13.00 14.84 -12.44
C ILE A 122 -13.87 15.33 -13.61
N ASP A 123 -15.15 14.94 -13.68
CA ASP A 123 -16.10 15.44 -14.67
C ASP A 123 -16.20 16.98 -14.60
N PHE A 124 -16.33 17.55 -13.39
CA PHE A 124 -16.38 19.00 -13.20
C PHE A 124 -15.06 19.70 -13.57
N LEU A 125 -13.90 19.09 -13.25
CA LEU A 125 -12.59 19.61 -13.68
C LEU A 125 -12.51 19.64 -15.21
N GLY A 126 -12.94 18.58 -15.89
CA GLY A 126 -12.99 18.52 -17.35
C GLY A 126 -13.91 19.57 -17.96
N ALA A 127 -15.15 19.66 -17.46
CA ALA A 127 -16.15 20.62 -17.92
C ALA A 127 -15.68 22.08 -17.74
N ALA A 128 -14.88 22.37 -16.71
CA ALA A 128 -14.27 23.68 -16.48
C ALA A 128 -12.99 23.91 -17.31
N GLY A 129 -12.51 22.94 -18.11
CA GLY A 129 -11.27 23.01 -18.87
C GLY A 129 -10.00 23.03 -18.01
N LEU A 130 -10.09 22.54 -16.76
CA LEU A 130 -8.96 22.53 -15.81
C LEU A 130 -8.02 21.35 -16.02
N THR A 131 -8.40 20.35 -16.79
CA THR A 131 -7.60 19.16 -17.12
C THR A 131 -6.81 19.31 -18.42
N ALA A 132 -7.15 20.31 -19.24
CA ALA A 132 -6.48 20.52 -20.52
C ALA A 132 -5.02 20.94 -20.34
N GLN A 133 -4.13 20.29 -21.06
CA GLN A 133 -2.70 20.60 -21.13
C GLN A 133 -2.40 21.40 -22.41
N THR A 134 -1.70 22.51 -22.28
CA THR A 134 -1.34 23.38 -23.42
C THR A 134 0.14 23.72 -23.37
N GLY A 135 0.86 23.56 -24.47
CA GLY A 135 2.31 23.76 -24.50
C GLY A 135 3.03 22.86 -23.52
N ASP A 136 3.88 23.43 -22.68
CA ASP A 136 4.66 22.72 -21.65
C ASP A 136 3.91 22.58 -20.31
N GLN A 137 2.66 23.06 -20.24
CA GLN A 137 1.86 22.97 -19.03
C GLN A 137 1.36 21.54 -18.81
N TRP A 138 1.53 21.05 -17.59
CA TRP A 138 1.02 19.76 -17.19
C TRP A 138 -0.14 19.89 -16.19
N ARG A 139 -1.06 18.92 -16.26
CA ARG A 139 -2.16 18.73 -15.32
C ARG A 139 -2.11 17.31 -14.82
N ARG A 140 -1.97 17.11 -13.51
CA ARG A 140 -1.87 15.79 -12.88
C ARG A 140 -2.95 15.65 -11.81
N VAL A 141 -3.54 14.47 -11.73
CA VAL A 141 -4.62 14.17 -10.77
C VAL A 141 -4.20 12.99 -9.92
N VAL A 142 -4.10 13.20 -8.62
CA VAL A 142 -3.86 12.14 -7.63
C VAL A 142 -5.21 11.64 -7.11
N ILE A 143 -5.39 10.33 -7.18
CA ILE A 143 -6.58 9.63 -6.71
C ILE A 143 -6.13 8.63 -5.65
N GLU A 144 -6.76 8.68 -4.48
CA GLU A 144 -6.54 7.76 -3.37
C GLU A 144 -7.35 6.47 -3.54
N LYS A 145 -6.92 5.39 -2.89
CA LYS A 145 -7.77 4.20 -2.80
C LYS A 145 -9.05 4.48 -1.95
N PRO A 146 -10.14 3.75 -2.21
CA PRO A 146 -10.27 2.57 -3.08
C PRO A 146 -10.55 2.93 -4.55
N PHE A 147 -10.05 2.08 -5.45
CA PHE A 147 -10.32 2.18 -6.89
C PHE A 147 -11.41 1.17 -7.26
N GLY A 148 -12.65 1.49 -6.95
CA GLY A 148 -13.77 0.55 -6.99
C GLY A 148 -13.82 -0.39 -5.77
N HIS A 149 -14.82 -1.28 -5.77
CA HIS A 149 -15.07 -2.28 -4.72
C HIS A 149 -15.25 -3.69 -5.29
N ASP A 150 -15.26 -3.82 -6.62
CA ASP A 150 -15.26 -5.02 -7.44
C ASP A 150 -14.73 -4.69 -8.84
N LEU A 151 -14.63 -5.68 -9.72
CA LEU A 151 -14.13 -5.48 -11.09
C LEU A 151 -15.02 -4.52 -11.90
N ALA A 152 -16.33 -4.65 -11.79
CA ALA A 152 -17.27 -3.82 -12.57
C ALA A 152 -17.16 -2.35 -12.21
N SER A 153 -17.14 -2.03 -10.92
CA SER A 153 -17.01 -0.64 -10.43
C SER A 153 -15.62 -0.05 -10.72
N ALA A 154 -14.56 -0.87 -10.72
CA ALA A 154 -13.22 -0.43 -11.10
C ALA A 154 -13.14 -0.07 -12.59
N ILE A 155 -13.74 -0.89 -13.46
CA ILE A 155 -13.83 -0.62 -14.91
C ILE A 155 -14.65 0.65 -15.16
N ASP A 156 -15.83 0.80 -14.51
CA ASP A 156 -16.65 2.01 -14.66
C ASP A 156 -15.89 3.27 -14.24
N LEU A 157 -15.22 3.22 -13.08
CA LEU A 157 -14.41 4.35 -12.61
C LEU A 157 -13.29 4.69 -13.61
N ASN A 158 -12.53 3.69 -14.08
CA ASN A 158 -11.45 3.90 -15.03
C ASN A 158 -11.96 4.47 -16.37
N GLN A 159 -13.09 3.96 -16.88
CA GLN A 159 -13.69 4.44 -18.12
C GLN A 159 -14.15 5.90 -17.99
N ARG A 160 -14.82 6.26 -16.89
CA ARG A 160 -15.26 7.65 -16.66
C ARG A 160 -14.09 8.60 -16.55
N ILE A 161 -13.05 8.24 -15.78
CA ILE A 161 -11.85 9.06 -15.65
C ILE A 161 -11.15 9.21 -17.00
N GLY A 162 -11.03 8.13 -17.79
CA GLY A 162 -10.41 8.12 -19.10
C GLY A 162 -11.13 8.93 -20.18
N GLN A 163 -12.41 9.34 -19.95
CA GLN A 163 -13.10 10.28 -20.83
C GLN A 163 -12.60 11.73 -20.66
N VAL A 164 -11.97 12.04 -19.53
CA VAL A 164 -11.56 13.39 -19.15
C VAL A 164 -10.04 13.57 -19.08
N LEU A 165 -9.32 12.52 -18.71
CA LEU A 165 -7.89 12.52 -18.44
C LEU A 165 -7.19 11.42 -19.25
N ASP A 166 -6.01 11.75 -19.78
CA ASP A 166 -5.08 10.73 -20.28
C ASP A 166 -4.46 9.94 -19.12
N GLU A 167 -4.11 8.66 -19.32
CA GLU A 167 -3.47 7.84 -18.28
C GLU A 167 -2.19 8.44 -17.73
N THR A 168 -1.47 9.23 -18.50
CA THR A 168 -0.26 9.98 -18.09
C THR A 168 -0.53 11.12 -17.11
N GLN A 169 -1.79 11.54 -16.98
CA GLN A 169 -2.22 12.57 -16.04
C GLN A 169 -2.71 11.98 -14.70
N ILE A 170 -2.90 10.65 -14.63
CA ILE A 170 -3.55 9.96 -13.51
C ILE A 170 -2.52 9.28 -12.64
N PHE A 171 -2.50 9.62 -11.36
CA PHE A 171 -1.63 9.05 -10.34
C PHE A 171 -2.48 8.33 -9.28
N ARG A 172 -2.75 7.03 -9.50
CA ARG A 172 -3.48 6.17 -8.54
C ARG A 172 -2.56 5.78 -7.42
N MET A 173 -2.79 6.38 -6.27
CA MET A 173 -1.90 6.29 -5.11
C MET A 173 -2.21 5.08 -4.23
N ASP A 174 -1.18 4.27 -3.97
CA ASP A 174 -1.15 3.31 -2.88
C ASP A 174 0.04 3.64 -1.99
N HIS A 175 -0.22 4.09 -0.77
CA HIS A 175 0.83 4.55 0.15
C HIS A 175 1.86 3.45 0.52
N PHE A 176 1.56 2.16 0.30
CA PHE A 176 2.56 1.10 0.47
C PHE A 176 3.73 1.26 -0.52
N LEU A 177 3.47 1.73 -1.73
CA LEU A 177 4.51 1.93 -2.75
C LEU A 177 5.48 3.08 -2.41
N GLY A 178 5.04 4.03 -1.60
CA GLY A 178 5.90 5.12 -1.11
C GLY A 178 6.92 4.70 -0.03
N LYS A 179 6.83 3.46 0.50
CA LYS A 179 7.77 2.97 1.51
C LYS A 179 9.11 2.57 0.88
N GLU A 180 10.21 3.04 1.45
CA GLU A 180 11.58 2.73 0.99
C GLU A 180 11.82 1.23 0.85
N THR A 181 11.36 0.45 1.81
CA THR A 181 11.50 -1.01 1.81
C THR A 181 10.70 -1.72 0.72
N VAL A 182 9.59 -1.13 0.26
CA VAL A 182 8.83 -1.63 -0.89
C VAL A 182 9.53 -1.29 -2.19
N GLN A 183 10.04 -0.08 -2.34
CA GLN A 183 10.84 0.36 -3.49
C GLN A 183 12.12 -0.45 -3.60
N ASN A 184 12.73 -0.78 -2.46
CA ASN A 184 13.95 -1.59 -2.41
C ASN A 184 13.78 -2.99 -3.02
N ILE A 185 12.56 -3.53 -3.16
CA ILE A 185 12.34 -4.82 -3.84
C ILE A 185 12.90 -4.76 -5.28
N LEU A 186 12.70 -3.64 -5.98
CA LEU A 186 13.23 -3.43 -7.34
C LEU A 186 14.76 -3.43 -7.35
N THR A 187 15.37 -2.65 -6.45
CA THR A 187 16.84 -2.57 -6.33
C THR A 187 17.42 -3.91 -5.90
N PHE A 188 16.80 -4.56 -4.91
CA PHE A 188 17.28 -5.85 -4.40
C PHE A 188 17.26 -6.92 -5.50
N ARG A 189 16.19 -7.01 -6.26
CA ARG A 189 16.05 -8.00 -7.33
C ARG A 189 16.92 -7.67 -8.54
N PHE A 190 16.82 -6.46 -9.07
CA PHE A 190 17.35 -6.11 -10.39
C PHE A 190 18.68 -5.36 -10.34
N GLY A 191 19.03 -4.79 -9.20
CA GLY A 191 20.34 -4.20 -8.96
C GLY A 191 21.43 -5.19 -8.53
N ASN A 192 21.05 -6.44 -8.18
CA ASN A 192 21.97 -7.45 -7.66
C ASN A 192 21.90 -8.74 -8.49
N GLY A 193 22.91 -9.00 -9.31
CA GLY A 193 22.98 -10.20 -10.15
C GLY A 193 23.03 -11.53 -9.40
N LEU A 194 23.16 -11.50 -8.06
CA LEU A 194 23.17 -12.68 -7.21
C LEU A 194 21.77 -13.29 -7.04
N PHE A 195 20.73 -12.46 -6.92
CA PHE A 195 19.40 -12.91 -6.50
C PHE A 195 18.49 -13.29 -7.68
N GLU A 196 18.48 -12.51 -8.75
CA GLU A 196 17.55 -12.73 -9.86
C GLU A 196 17.65 -14.12 -10.51
N PRO A 197 18.84 -14.75 -10.69
CA PRO A 197 18.92 -16.13 -11.19
C PRO A 197 18.26 -17.17 -10.27
N LEU A 198 18.07 -16.86 -8.99
CA LEU A 198 17.40 -17.72 -8.02
C LEU A 198 15.90 -17.46 -7.94
N TRP A 199 15.41 -16.40 -8.59
CA TRP A 199 14.05 -15.87 -8.42
C TRP A 199 13.04 -16.50 -9.38
N ASN A 200 12.89 -17.84 -9.28
CA ASN A 200 12.04 -18.60 -10.17
C ASN A 200 11.63 -19.95 -9.56
N ARG A 201 10.72 -20.64 -10.26
CA ARG A 201 10.17 -21.96 -9.88
C ARG A 201 11.21 -23.06 -9.69
N ASP A 202 12.39 -22.96 -10.26
CA ASP A 202 13.41 -23.99 -10.15
C ASP A 202 14.10 -23.95 -8.78
N ARG A 203 14.11 -22.80 -8.12
CA ARG A 203 14.80 -22.55 -6.85
C ARG A 203 13.84 -22.26 -5.68
N ILE A 204 12.68 -21.66 -5.95
CA ILE A 204 11.73 -21.27 -4.91
C ILE A 204 10.67 -22.37 -4.72
N ASP A 205 10.46 -22.75 -3.46
CA ASP A 205 9.41 -23.69 -3.05
C ASP A 205 8.06 -22.98 -2.91
N HIS A 206 8.02 -21.85 -2.21
CA HIS A 206 6.83 -21.00 -2.08
C HIS A 206 7.19 -19.60 -1.56
N ILE A 207 6.24 -18.69 -1.68
CA ILE A 207 6.34 -17.33 -1.16
C ILE A 207 5.19 -17.08 -0.19
N GLN A 208 5.49 -16.40 0.93
CA GLN A 208 4.50 -15.94 1.89
C GLN A 208 4.54 -14.41 1.97
N ILE A 209 3.41 -13.75 1.75
CA ILE A 209 3.25 -12.31 1.94
C ILE A 209 2.29 -12.09 3.10
N THR A 210 2.77 -11.44 4.14
CA THR A 210 2.00 -11.18 5.36
C THR A 210 1.87 -9.67 5.58
N ALA A 211 0.63 -9.21 5.82
CA ALA A 211 0.31 -7.86 6.25
C ALA A 211 -0.57 -7.93 7.51
N ALA A 212 0.04 -8.04 8.68
CA ALA A 212 -0.62 -8.24 9.97
C ALA A 212 -0.65 -6.95 10.77
N GLU A 213 -1.80 -6.63 11.36
CA GLU A 213 -2.02 -5.45 12.20
C GLU A 213 -2.47 -5.87 13.60
N THR A 214 -1.96 -5.17 14.62
CA THR A 214 -2.40 -5.34 16.03
C THR A 214 -3.63 -4.50 16.38
N VAL A 215 -3.90 -3.46 15.59
CA VAL A 215 -5.07 -2.59 15.75
C VAL A 215 -6.35 -3.26 15.24
N GLY A 216 -7.50 -2.86 15.79
CA GLY A 216 -8.84 -3.26 15.33
C GLY A 216 -9.36 -2.33 14.24
N VAL A 217 -10.68 -2.37 14.03
CA VAL A 217 -11.34 -1.42 13.11
C VAL A 217 -11.60 -0.06 13.78
N GLU A 218 -11.66 -0.03 15.10
CA GLU A 218 -11.85 1.17 15.91
C GLU A 218 -13.03 2.03 15.43
N ARG A 219 -12.81 3.30 15.08
CA ARG A 219 -13.86 4.21 14.56
C ARG A 219 -14.19 3.99 13.09
N ARG A 220 -13.62 2.97 12.43
CA ARG A 220 -13.83 2.67 11.02
C ARG A 220 -14.80 1.48 10.81
N GLY A 221 -15.61 1.13 11.80
CA GLY A 221 -16.56 0.02 11.72
C GLY A 221 -17.45 0.11 10.49
N GLN A 222 -18.11 1.24 10.26
CA GLN A 222 -18.99 1.46 9.10
C GLN A 222 -18.27 1.28 7.74
N PHE A 223 -17.03 1.72 7.62
CA PHE A 223 -16.23 1.49 6.42
C PHE A 223 -15.92 0.00 6.26
N TYR A 224 -15.49 -0.64 7.35
CA TYR A 224 -15.07 -2.04 7.31
C TYR A 224 -16.20 -3.01 7.05
N GLU A 225 -17.42 -2.70 7.51
CA GLU A 225 -18.64 -3.45 7.18
C GLU A 225 -18.92 -3.53 5.67
N ARG A 226 -18.44 -2.56 4.89
CA ARG A 226 -18.59 -2.52 3.43
C ARG A 226 -17.45 -3.20 2.68
N THR A 227 -16.26 -3.22 3.27
CA THR A 227 -15.04 -3.65 2.57
C THR A 227 -14.53 -5.01 3.02
N GLY A 228 -14.50 -5.28 4.33
CA GLY A 228 -13.79 -6.42 4.89
C GLY A 228 -12.29 -6.39 4.59
N ALA A 229 -11.57 -7.41 5.07
CA ALA A 229 -10.13 -7.54 4.85
C ALA A 229 -9.79 -7.90 3.39
N LEU A 230 -10.66 -8.62 2.70
CA LEU A 230 -10.44 -9.04 1.32
C LEU A 230 -10.36 -7.82 0.40
N ARG A 231 -11.38 -6.98 0.40
CA ARG A 231 -11.43 -5.80 -0.48
C ARG A 231 -10.46 -4.70 -0.06
N ASP A 232 -10.28 -4.49 1.25
CA ASP A 232 -9.43 -3.40 1.74
C ASP A 232 -7.95 -3.66 1.46
N MET A 233 -7.48 -4.91 1.59
CA MET A 233 -6.05 -5.22 1.61
C MET A 233 -5.55 -5.99 0.39
N VAL A 234 -6.32 -6.95 -0.13
CA VAL A 234 -5.78 -7.92 -1.09
C VAL A 234 -5.55 -7.31 -2.48
N PRO A 235 -6.57 -6.75 -3.21
CA PRO A 235 -6.39 -6.22 -4.56
C PRO A 235 -5.57 -4.91 -4.59
N SER A 236 -5.26 -4.36 -3.45
CA SER A 236 -4.43 -3.16 -3.29
C SER A 236 -3.04 -3.52 -2.75
N HIS A 237 -2.77 -3.20 -1.50
CA HIS A 237 -1.45 -3.30 -0.86
C HIS A 237 -0.76 -4.65 -1.04
N VAL A 238 -1.48 -5.76 -0.78
CA VAL A 238 -0.89 -7.10 -0.84
C VAL A 238 -0.52 -7.47 -2.28
N PHE A 239 -1.36 -7.10 -3.25
CA PHE A 239 -1.07 -7.34 -4.65
C PHE A 239 0.01 -6.43 -5.21
N GLN A 240 0.26 -5.24 -4.65
CA GLN A 240 1.43 -4.47 -5.01
C GLN A 240 2.72 -5.16 -4.56
N LEU A 241 2.75 -5.72 -3.34
CA LEU A 241 3.89 -6.52 -2.87
C LEU A 241 4.07 -7.79 -3.71
N LEU A 242 2.97 -8.47 -4.07
CA LEU A 242 3.00 -9.63 -4.95
C LEU A 242 3.54 -9.26 -6.33
N ALA A 243 3.04 -8.18 -6.94
CA ALA A 243 3.45 -7.76 -8.28
C ALA A 243 4.95 -7.43 -8.34
N LEU A 244 5.47 -6.65 -7.39
CA LEU A 244 6.91 -6.34 -7.28
C LEU A 244 7.77 -7.58 -7.05
N THR A 245 7.23 -8.55 -6.31
CA THR A 245 7.91 -9.82 -6.06
C THR A 245 7.91 -10.73 -7.27
N ALA A 246 6.81 -10.75 -8.05
CA ALA A 246 6.56 -11.75 -9.08
C ALA A 246 6.84 -11.26 -10.51
N MET A 247 6.94 -9.95 -10.74
CA MET A 247 7.15 -9.39 -12.09
C MET A 247 8.44 -9.88 -12.74
N GLU A 248 8.44 -9.93 -14.06
CA GLU A 248 9.67 -10.12 -14.85
C GLU A 248 10.56 -8.89 -14.74
N PRO A 249 11.88 -9.02 -15.00
CA PRO A 249 12.75 -7.85 -15.12
C PRO A 249 12.19 -6.89 -16.18
N PRO A 250 11.96 -5.62 -15.85
CA PRO A 250 11.48 -4.66 -16.83
C PRO A 250 12.57 -4.40 -17.89
N VAL A 251 12.17 -4.11 -19.13
CA VAL A 251 13.10 -3.85 -20.25
C VAL A 251 14.02 -2.65 -20.01
N ASN A 252 13.59 -1.73 -19.14
CA ASN A 252 14.36 -0.61 -18.60
C ASN A 252 13.66 -0.12 -17.32
N PHE A 253 14.29 0.82 -16.58
CA PHE A 253 13.73 1.38 -15.34
C PHE A 253 12.83 2.61 -15.57
N SER A 254 12.17 2.72 -16.74
CA SER A 254 11.13 3.72 -16.93
C SER A 254 9.85 3.35 -16.17
N ALA A 255 9.09 4.37 -15.76
CA ALA A 255 7.80 4.19 -15.08
C ALA A 255 6.87 3.24 -15.85
N ASP A 256 6.77 3.39 -17.17
CA ASP A 256 5.91 2.54 -18.00
C ASP A 256 6.37 1.08 -18.04
N ALA A 257 7.67 0.83 -18.16
CA ALA A 257 8.19 -0.54 -18.18
C ALA A 257 7.94 -1.26 -16.84
N ILE A 258 8.17 -0.58 -15.71
CA ILE A 258 7.92 -1.13 -14.38
C ILE A 258 6.43 -1.37 -14.15
N ARG A 259 5.58 -0.41 -14.51
CA ARG A 259 4.12 -0.53 -14.34
C ARG A 259 3.54 -1.66 -15.20
N ARG A 260 4.00 -1.82 -16.44
CA ARG A 260 3.60 -2.94 -17.33
C ARG A 260 4.03 -4.28 -16.76
N ALA A 261 5.28 -4.42 -16.34
CA ALA A 261 5.76 -5.67 -15.75
C ALA A 261 4.96 -6.06 -14.48
N LYS A 262 4.54 -5.08 -13.67
CA LYS A 262 3.62 -5.30 -12.54
C LYS A 262 2.23 -5.76 -13.01
N ALA A 263 1.67 -5.13 -14.06
CA ALA A 263 0.38 -5.52 -14.62
C ALA A 263 0.42 -6.95 -15.17
N ASP A 264 1.45 -7.32 -15.91
CA ASP A 264 1.63 -8.67 -16.46
C ASP A 264 1.67 -9.73 -15.35
N ALA A 265 2.34 -9.43 -14.23
CA ALA A 265 2.37 -10.32 -13.08
C ALA A 265 0.98 -10.51 -12.45
N LEU A 266 0.18 -9.45 -12.34
CA LEU A 266 -1.18 -9.54 -11.81
C LEU A 266 -2.14 -10.24 -12.79
N CYS A 267 -2.00 -10.01 -14.09
CA CYS A 267 -2.78 -10.69 -15.12
C CYS A 267 -2.48 -12.20 -15.17
N ALA A 268 -1.29 -12.62 -14.76
CA ALA A 268 -0.92 -14.03 -14.70
C ALA A 268 -1.52 -14.77 -13.49
N ILE A 269 -2.19 -14.08 -12.56
CA ILE A 269 -2.81 -14.72 -11.41
C ILE A 269 -3.96 -15.63 -11.90
N ARG A 270 -3.85 -16.92 -11.63
CA ARG A 270 -4.95 -17.87 -11.84
C ARG A 270 -6.09 -17.53 -10.89
N SER A 271 -7.31 -17.44 -11.38
CA SER A 271 -8.49 -17.19 -10.55
C SER A 271 -8.57 -18.24 -9.42
N PRO A 272 -8.49 -17.85 -8.15
CA PRO A 272 -8.58 -18.76 -7.03
C PRO A 272 -10.00 -19.31 -6.87
N THR A 273 -10.07 -20.47 -6.25
CA THR A 273 -11.32 -21.09 -5.86
C THR A 273 -11.62 -20.87 -4.38
N MET A 274 -12.81 -21.27 -3.93
CA MET A 274 -13.18 -21.17 -2.52
C MET A 274 -12.29 -22.02 -1.60
N GLN A 275 -11.65 -23.06 -2.13
CA GLN A 275 -10.68 -23.89 -1.38
C GLN A 275 -9.33 -23.18 -1.17
N ASP A 276 -9.11 -22.09 -1.89
CA ASP A 276 -7.89 -21.28 -1.79
C ASP A 276 -8.03 -20.09 -0.83
N LEU A 277 -9.22 -19.94 -0.18
CA LEU A 277 -9.55 -18.82 0.70
C LEU A 277 -9.93 -19.30 2.10
N VAL A 278 -9.40 -18.64 3.12
CA VAL A 278 -9.88 -18.70 4.50
C VAL A 278 -10.22 -17.31 4.97
N ARG A 279 -11.48 -17.11 5.41
CA ARG A 279 -11.95 -15.88 6.04
C ARG A 279 -11.96 -16.03 7.55
N GLY A 280 -11.65 -14.96 8.28
CA GLY A 280 -11.67 -14.96 9.72
C GLY A 280 -12.16 -13.64 10.33
N GLN A 281 -12.78 -13.73 11.53
CA GLN A 281 -13.23 -12.56 12.27
C GLN A 281 -12.70 -12.61 13.71
N TYR A 282 -12.08 -11.51 14.19
CA TYR A 282 -11.53 -11.50 15.53
C TYR A 282 -12.59 -11.49 16.62
N ARG A 283 -12.32 -12.26 17.64
CA ARG A 283 -13.03 -12.31 18.91
C ARG A 283 -12.23 -11.55 19.99
N ALA A 284 -12.88 -11.28 21.11
CA ALA A 284 -12.18 -10.68 22.25
C ALA A 284 -10.92 -11.45 22.62
N GLY A 285 -9.90 -10.73 23.09
CA GLY A 285 -8.61 -11.31 23.46
C GLY A 285 -7.74 -10.35 24.22
N THR A 286 -6.42 -10.55 24.14
CA THR A 286 -5.43 -9.70 24.81
C THR A 286 -4.31 -9.39 23.83
N ILE A 287 -3.94 -8.12 23.70
CA ILE A 287 -2.81 -7.64 22.89
C ILE A 287 -1.95 -6.76 23.80
N ALA A 288 -0.66 -7.05 23.86
CA ALA A 288 0.30 -6.32 24.71
C ALA A 288 -0.19 -6.13 26.17
N GLY A 289 -0.83 -7.17 26.72
CA GLY A 289 -1.36 -7.13 28.09
C GLY A 289 -2.74 -6.46 28.25
N SER A 290 -3.25 -5.76 27.24
CA SER A 290 -4.54 -5.06 27.28
C SER A 290 -5.67 -5.92 26.70
N ARG A 291 -6.82 -5.97 27.39
CA ARG A 291 -8.03 -6.61 26.85
C ARG A 291 -8.59 -5.79 25.71
N VAL A 292 -8.99 -6.47 24.63
CA VAL A 292 -9.59 -5.85 23.45
C VAL A 292 -10.92 -6.52 23.10
N ALA A 293 -11.85 -5.73 22.55
CA ALA A 293 -13.19 -6.18 22.16
C ALA A 293 -13.15 -7.12 20.95
N SER A 294 -14.24 -7.87 20.75
CA SER A 294 -14.50 -8.57 19.50
C SER A 294 -14.96 -7.61 18.42
N TYR A 295 -14.83 -8.00 17.15
CA TYR A 295 -15.26 -7.18 16.00
C TYR A 295 -16.71 -6.69 16.12
N ARG A 296 -17.64 -7.59 16.45
CA ARG A 296 -19.06 -7.27 16.61
C ARG A 296 -19.39 -6.32 17.77
N ASN A 297 -18.42 -6.04 18.63
CA ASN A 297 -18.55 -5.10 19.73
C ASN A 297 -17.78 -3.79 19.46
N GLU A 298 -17.21 -3.62 18.29
CA GLU A 298 -16.59 -2.35 17.89
C GLU A 298 -17.70 -1.35 17.48
N PRO A 299 -17.46 -0.03 17.58
CA PRO A 299 -18.42 0.99 17.15
C PRO A 299 -18.81 0.82 15.67
N ASP A 300 -20.08 1.07 15.37
CA ASP A 300 -20.66 1.05 14.01
C ASP A 300 -20.52 -0.30 13.29
N VAL A 301 -20.42 -1.41 14.02
CA VAL A 301 -20.42 -2.78 13.51
C VAL A 301 -21.75 -3.46 13.84
N ALA A 302 -22.32 -4.18 12.88
CA ALA A 302 -23.54 -4.95 13.11
C ALA A 302 -23.30 -6.11 14.08
N ALA A 303 -24.23 -6.36 15.00
CA ALA A 303 -24.08 -7.39 16.04
C ALA A 303 -24.01 -8.82 15.47
N ASP A 304 -24.57 -9.03 14.28
CA ASP A 304 -24.61 -10.29 13.53
C ASP A 304 -23.64 -10.28 12.32
N SER A 305 -22.79 -9.28 12.19
CA SER A 305 -21.85 -9.15 11.05
C SER A 305 -21.03 -10.43 10.83
N ASP A 306 -20.93 -10.85 9.59
CA ASP A 306 -20.08 -11.93 9.09
C ASP A 306 -18.89 -11.41 8.26
N VAL A 307 -18.65 -10.13 8.30
CA VAL A 307 -17.53 -9.47 7.59
C VAL A 307 -16.20 -9.98 8.15
N GLU A 308 -15.32 -10.37 7.25
CA GLU A 308 -14.00 -10.86 7.62
C GLU A 308 -13.05 -9.72 7.99
N THR A 309 -12.28 -9.95 9.06
CA THR A 309 -11.20 -9.10 9.54
C THR A 309 -9.83 -9.74 9.35
N TYR A 310 -9.83 -10.95 8.76
CA TYR A 310 -8.66 -11.74 8.40
C TYR A 310 -8.94 -12.48 7.10
N VAL A 311 -7.94 -12.52 6.24
CA VAL A 311 -7.93 -13.33 5.02
C VAL A 311 -6.60 -14.07 4.92
N ALA A 312 -6.68 -15.37 4.63
CA ALA A 312 -5.56 -16.13 4.06
C ALA A 312 -5.96 -16.64 2.67
N LEU A 313 -5.05 -16.52 1.72
CA LEU A 313 -5.30 -16.83 0.32
C LEU A 313 -4.09 -17.57 -0.28
N ARG A 314 -4.35 -18.65 -1.05
CA ARG A 314 -3.35 -19.32 -1.86
C ARG A 314 -3.56 -18.97 -3.32
N LEU A 315 -2.51 -18.48 -3.98
CA LEU A 315 -2.52 -18.10 -5.39
C LEU A 315 -1.45 -18.85 -6.18
N PHE A 316 -1.71 -18.98 -7.48
CA PHE A 316 -0.74 -19.44 -8.46
C PHE A 316 -0.69 -18.45 -9.63
N LEU A 317 0.50 -18.27 -10.21
CA LEU A 317 0.70 -17.45 -11.39
C LEU A 317 1.00 -18.37 -12.58
N ASP A 318 0.21 -18.23 -13.64
CA ASP A 318 0.30 -19.04 -14.85
C ASP A 318 1.26 -18.39 -15.85
N ASN A 319 2.53 -18.29 -15.46
CA ASN A 319 3.63 -17.86 -16.32
C ASN A 319 4.84 -18.80 -16.17
N TRP A 320 5.81 -18.64 -17.07
CA TRP A 320 6.98 -19.52 -17.11
C TRP A 320 7.82 -19.49 -15.82
N ARG A 321 7.94 -18.32 -15.20
CA ARG A 321 8.74 -18.12 -13.99
C ARG A 321 8.14 -18.82 -12.77
N TRP A 322 6.81 -18.80 -12.62
CA TRP A 322 6.13 -19.16 -11.38
C TRP A 322 5.24 -20.40 -11.46
N ALA A 323 5.12 -21.01 -12.65
CA ALA A 323 4.26 -22.19 -12.79
C ALA A 323 4.55 -23.25 -11.72
N GLY A 324 3.52 -23.56 -10.90
CA GLY A 324 3.57 -24.54 -9.81
C GLY A 324 4.12 -24.00 -8.47
N VAL A 325 4.57 -22.75 -8.38
CA VAL A 325 4.96 -22.13 -7.09
C VAL A 325 3.74 -21.49 -6.44
N PRO A 326 3.33 -21.92 -5.23
CA PRO A 326 2.26 -21.27 -4.51
C PRO A 326 2.71 -19.97 -3.85
N PHE A 327 1.87 -18.94 -3.95
CA PHE A 327 1.95 -17.70 -3.21
C PHE A 327 0.89 -17.74 -2.10
N TYR A 328 1.31 -17.68 -0.85
CA TYR A 328 0.44 -17.64 0.31
C TYR A 328 0.37 -16.22 0.84
N LEU A 329 -0.81 -15.65 0.81
CA LEU A 329 -1.07 -14.30 1.30
C LEU A 329 -1.85 -14.38 2.59
N ARG A 330 -1.52 -13.55 3.58
CA ARG A 330 -2.38 -13.35 4.75
C ARG A 330 -2.37 -11.91 5.21
N THR A 331 -3.53 -11.44 5.58
CA THR A 331 -3.73 -10.14 6.19
C THR A 331 -4.76 -10.24 7.29
N GLY A 332 -4.66 -9.42 8.33
CA GLY A 332 -5.65 -9.42 9.40
C GLY A 332 -5.41 -8.37 10.45
N LYS A 333 -6.49 -8.04 11.16
CA LYS A 333 -6.51 -7.12 12.30
C LYS A 333 -6.47 -7.88 13.62
N ARG A 334 -6.09 -7.17 14.71
CA ARG A 334 -5.97 -7.77 16.06
C ARG A 334 -5.07 -9.02 16.08
N MET A 335 -4.09 -9.10 15.19
CA MET A 335 -3.12 -10.19 15.18
C MET A 335 -2.08 -10.03 16.29
N THR A 336 -1.28 -11.07 16.51
CA THR A 336 -0.28 -11.12 17.60
C THR A 336 0.81 -10.07 17.47
N ARG A 337 1.12 -9.62 16.25
CA ARG A 337 2.18 -8.66 15.94
C ARG A 337 1.80 -7.84 14.72
N ARG A 338 2.18 -6.53 14.75
CA ARG A 338 2.21 -5.72 13.52
C ARG A 338 3.44 -6.14 12.71
N THR A 339 3.23 -6.60 11.49
CA THR A 339 4.31 -6.89 10.55
C THR A 339 3.81 -6.91 9.12
N THR A 340 4.60 -6.34 8.22
CA THR A 340 4.47 -6.57 6.78
C THR A 340 5.79 -7.15 6.30
N GLU A 341 5.75 -8.35 5.71
CA GLU A 341 6.93 -9.04 5.21
C GLU A 341 6.62 -9.87 3.98
N ILE A 342 7.64 -10.07 3.15
CA ILE A 342 7.69 -11.04 2.07
C ILE A 342 8.72 -12.09 2.45
N ALA A 343 8.30 -13.33 2.65
CA ALA A 343 9.18 -14.43 3.02
C ALA A 343 9.22 -15.46 1.87
N ILE A 344 10.41 -15.69 1.36
CA ILE A 344 10.71 -16.56 0.23
C ILE A 344 11.40 -17.82 0.75
N ARG A 345 10.75 -18.96 0.57
CA ARG A 345 11.29 -20.29 0.92
C ARG A 345 11.95 -20.87 -0.29
N PHE A 346 13.25 -21.12 -0.20
CA PHE A 346 13.96 -21.87 -1.23
C PHE A 346 13.71 -23.38 -1.10
N LYS A 347 13.78 -24.08 -2.22
CA LYS A 347 13.73 -25.55 -2.24
C LYS A 347 14.89 -26.12 -1.45
N ASP A 348 14.64 -27.28 -0.85
CA ASP A 348 15.68 -28.00 -0.13
C ASP A 348 16.75 -28.50 -1.10
N SER A 349 17.96 -28.71 -0.58
CA SER A 349 19.03 -29.36 -1.35
C SER A 349 18.55 -30.74 -1.84
N PRO A 350 18.74 -31.08 -3.11
CA PRO A 350 18.32 -32.38 -3.65
C PRO A 350 19.09 -33.58 -3.04
N MET A 351 20.21 -33.28 -2.44
CA MET A 351 21.01 -34.25 -1.68
C MET A 351 21.27 -33.72 -0.28
N ALA A 352 21.00 -34.53 0.72
CA ALA A 352 21.36 -34.25 2.11
C ALA A 352 22.59 -35.11 2.51
N PRO A 353 23.82 -34.85 1.98
CA PRO A 353 24.98 -35.66 2.21
C PRO A 353 25.38 -35.69 3.69
N PHE A 354 24.85 -34.78 4.48
CA PHE A 354 25.09 -34.68 5.93
C PHE A 354 23.97 -35.34 6.76
N ALA A 355 22.87 -35.73 6.18
CA ALA A 355 21.79 -36.42 6.89
C ALA A 355 22.20 -37.86 7.15
N ARG A 356 22.97 -38.09 8.15
CA ARG A 356 23.34 -39.45 8.62
C ARG A 356 22.29 -40.06 9.56
N GLN A 357 21.35 -39.26 10.05
CA GLN A 357 20.28 -39.72 10.94
C GLN A 357 18.99 -38.96 10.60
N GLU A 358 17.84 -39.61 10.71
CA GLU A 358 16.49 -39.04 10.57
C GLU A 358 16.27 -37.85 11.53
N ALA A 359 17.12 -37.69 12.54
CA ALA A 359 17.04 -36.68 13.59
C ALA A 359 17.66 -35.31 13.24
N ASP A 360 18.31 -35.14 12.08
CA ASP A 360 18.92 -33.86 11.66
C ASP A 360 18.26 -33.36 10.35
N PRO A 361 16.98 -32.89 10.41
CA PRO A 361 16.31 -32.37 9.24
C PRO A 361 17.03 -31.10 8.77
N GLN A 362 17.22 -30.99 7.46
CA GLN A 362 17.75 -29.79 6.83
C GLN A 362 16.95 -28.57 7.24
N GLY A 363 17.61 -27.54 7.78
CA GLY A 363 16.98 -26.27 8.10
C GLY A 363 16.46 -25.57 6.84
N PRO A 364 15.34 -24.88 6.93
CA PRO A 364 14.80 -24.14 5.79
C PRO A 364 15.67 -22.94 5.44
N ASN A 365 15.97 -22.76 4.14
CA ASN A 365 16.58 -21.55 3.64
C ASN A 365 15.50 -20.51 3.35
N TRP A 366 15.55 -19.40 4.05
CA TRP A 366 14.61 -18.29 3.92
C TRP A 366 15.30 -16.99 3.56
N LEU A 367 14.75 -16.27 2.59
CA LEU A 367 15.00 -14.87 2.39
C LEU A 367 13.75 -14.10 2.82
N VAL A 368 13.90 -13.12 3.69
CA VAL A 368 12.80 -12.33 4.23
C VAL A 368 13.06 -10.85 3.99
N LEU A 369 12.17 -10.22 3.25
CA LEU A 369 12.11 -8.78 3.07
C LEU A 369 11.11 -8.24 4.09
N ALA A 370 11.61 -7.63 5.16
CA ALA A 370 10.80 -7.03 6.21
C ALA A 370 10.50 -5.58 5.83
N ILE A 371 9.21 -5.30 5.58
CA ILE A 371 8.73 -3.99 5.09
C ILE A 371 8.45 -3.04 6.26
N GLN A 372 7.81 -3.54 7.33
CA GLN A 372 7.52 -2.75 8.54
C GLN A 372 7.16 -3.68 9.71
N PRO A 373 7.35 -3.25 10.97
CA PRO A 373 8.02 -2.04 11.44
C PRO A 373 9.56 -2.15 11.44
N ASP A 374 10.10 -3.38 11.43
CA ASP A 374 11.53 -3.67 11.49
C ASP A 374 12.07 -3.80 10.05
N GLU A 375 12.35 -2.66 9.43
CA GLU A 375 12.78 -2.56 8.03
C GLU A 375 14.13 -3.23 7.79
N GLY A 376 14.17 -4.20 6.86
CA GLY A 376 15.41 -4.91 6.58
C GLY A 376 15.27 -6.15 5.73
N ILE A 377 16.38 -6.87 5.58
CA ILE A 377 16.49 -8.11 4.82
C ILE A 377 17.21 -9.15 5.67
N SER A 378 16.66 -10.35 5.74
CA SER A 378 17.27 -11.46 6.47
C SER A 378 17.44 -12.68 5.57
N LEU A 379 18.59 -13.31 5.61
CA LEU A 379 18.88 -14.57 4.95
C LEU A 379 19.19 -15.64 5.99
N GLN A 380 18.35 -16.68 6.08
CA GLN A 380 18.55 -17.84 6.93
C GLN A 380 19.12 -18.99 6.12
N PHE A 381 20.21 -19.61 6.62
CA PHE A 381 20.84 -20.79 6.03
C PHE A 381 21.58 -21.59 7.10
N ASP A 382 21.99 -22.82 6.76
CA ASP A 382 22.72 -23.68 7.69
C ASP A 382 24.24 -23.50 7.56
N VAL A 383 24.92 -23.50 8.70
CA VAL A 383 26.38 -23.59 8.81
C VAL A 383 26.78 -24.80 9.62
N LYS A 384 28.05 -25.23 9.48
CA LYS A 384 28.59 -26.26 10.35
C LYS A 384 28.73 -25.74 11.79
N ARG A 385 28.15 -26.45 12.76
CA ARG A 385 28.37 -26.17 14.18
C ARG A 385 29.86 -26.40 14.53
N PRO A 386 30.48 -25.48 15.29
CA PRO A 386 31.84 -25.72 15.80
C PRO A 386 31.92 -27.04 16.60
N GLY A 387 32.95 -27.82 16.35
CA GLY A 387 33.16 -29.13 16.99
C GLY A 387 33.66 -30.22 16.02
N PRO A 388 33.97 -31.43 16.52
CA PRO A 388 34.54 -32.51 15.72
C PRO A 388 33.49 -33.19 14.81
N LEU A 389 32.19 -33.03 15.12
CA LEU A 389 31.12 -33.62 14.34
C LEU A 389 30.68 -32.70 13.21
N MET A 390 30.16 -33.30 12.12
CA MET A 390 29.59 -32.57 10.97
C MET A 390 28.10 -32.29 11.22
N GLU A 391 27.83 -31.52 12.27
CA GLU A 391 26.51 -31.06 12.65
C GLU A 391 26.17 -29.70 12.03
N ARG A 392 24.91 -29.48 11.64
CA ARG A 392 24.43 -28.22 11.10
C ARG A 392 23.72 -27.39 12.16
N ALA A 393 23.77 -26.10 12.01
CA ALA A 393 22.97 -25.16 12.80
C ALA A 393 22.48 -24.01 11.92
N PRO A 394 21.20 -23.61 12.04
CA PRO A 394 20.69 -22.47 11.30
C PRO A 394 21.33 -21.18 11.84
N VAL A 395 21.71 -20.31 10.93
CA VAL A 395 22.19 -18.95 11.22
C VAL A 395 21.40 -17.94 10.41
N LEU A 396 21.45 -16.68 10.84
CA LEU A 396 20.76 -15.57 10.23
C LEU A 396 21.76 -14.47 9.87
N MET A 397 21.76 -14.03 8.62
CA MET A 397 22.40 -12.78 8.19
C MET A 397 21.32 -11.72 8.12
N ASP A 398 21.46 -10.66 8.91
CA ASP A 398 20.50 -9.57 9.01
C ASP A 398 21.09 -8.26 8.50
N PHE A 399 20.38 -7.60 7.61
CA PHE A 399 20.54 -6.20 7.28
C PHE A 399 19.33 -5.44 7.84
N LYS A 400 19.58 -4.33 8.54
CA LYS A 400 18.54 -3.42 9.01
C LYS A 400 18.82 -2.01 8.52
N TYR A 401 17.83 -1.36 7.94
CA TYR A 401 17.99 0.00 7.40
C TYR A 401 18.56 0.98 8.41
N LYS A 402 18.02 0.98 9.63
CA LYS A 402 18.44 1.87 10.72
C LYS A 402 19.90 1.75 11.15
N ASP A 403 20.55 0.61 10.84
CA ASP A 403 21.95 0.39 11.24
C ASP A 403 22.93 0.99 10.20
N TRP A 404 22.43 1.27 8.98
CA TRP A 404 23.23 1.76 7.86
C TRP A 404 22.85 3.15 7.40
N PHE A 405 21.57 3.50 7.50
CA PHE A 405 21.01 4.76 7.03
C PHE A 405 20.29 5.43 8.18
N PRO A 406 20.82 6.55 8.72
CA PRO A 406 20.07 7.37 9.64
C PRO A 406 18.90 7.99 8.86
N SER A 407 17.73 7.37 8.95
CA SER A 407 16.53 7.86 8.28
C SER A 407 15.51 8.32 9.31
N GLU A 408 14.89 9.43 9.02
CA GLU A 408 13.67 9.82 9.72
C GLU A 408 12.51 8.91 9.28
N PRO A 409 11.52 8.70 10.15
CA PRO A 409 10.35 7.92 9.79
C PRO A 409 9.63 8.54 8.59
N ASN A 410 9.62 7.85 7.46
CA ASN A 410 8.89 8.23 6.27
C ASN A 410 7.61 7.39 6.20
N VAL A 411 6.45 8.04 6.10
CA VAL A 411 5.17 7.34 5.97
C VAL A 411 4.84 6.95 4.52
N GLY A 412 5.66 7.41 3.57
CA GLY A 412 5.56 7.11 2.14
C GLY A 412 4.78 8.16 1.34
N TYR A 413 4.08 9.07 1.98
CA TYR A 413 3.36 10.16 1.28
C TYR A 413 4.32 11.21 0.71
N GLU A 414 5.43 11.47 1.38
CA GLU A 414 6.48 12.41 0.99
C GLU A 414 7.02 12.05 -0.40
N THR A 415 7.47 10.82 -0.57
CA THR A 415 7.99 10.31 -1.84
C THR A 415 6.93 10.38 -2.94
N LEU A 416 5.72 9.90 -2.66
CA LEU A 416 4.65 9.89 -3.66
C LEU A 416 4.22 11.31 -4.09
N ILE A 417 4.10 12.25 -3.16
CA ILE A 417 3.78 13.65 -3.51
C ILE A 417 4.90 14.28 -4.33
N TYR A 418 6.16 14.03 -3.96
CA TYR A 418 7.32 14.49 -4.72
C TYR A 418 7.33 13.92 -6.14
N ASP A 419 7.12 12.60 -6.29
CA ASP A 419 7.08 11.93 -7.59
C ASP A 419 6.00 12.50 -8.50
N VAL A 420 4.80 12.79 -7.95
CA VAL A 420 3.78 13.48 -8.74
C VAL A 420 4.23 14.87 -9.17
N MET A 421 4.93 15.62 -8.32
CA MET A 421 5.42 16.97 -8.69
C MET A 421 6.43 16.91 -9.82
N ILE A 422 7.35 15.93 -9.83
CA ILE A 422 8.33 15.77 -10.91
C ILE A 422 7.79 14.98 -12.11
N GLY A 423 6.67 14.25 -11.96
CA GLY A 423 6.03 13.46 -13.02
C GLY A 423 6.51 12.02 -13.12
N ASP A 424 7.14 11.51 -12.08
CA ASP A 424 7.51 10.09 -12.03
C ASP A 424 6.31 9.24 -11.61
N ALA A 425 5.82 8.42 -12.52
CA ALA A 425 4.68 7.53 -12.29
C ALA A 425 5.09 6.11 -11.85
N THR A 426 6.36 5.85 -11.55
CA THR A 426 6.91 4.52 -11.23
C THR A 426 6.17 3.86 -10.06
N LEU A 427 5.85 4.61 -9.03
CA LEU A 427 5.20 4.14 -7.81
C LEU A 427 3.66 4.20 -7.86
N PHE A 428 3.07 4.52 -9.01
CA PHE A 428 1.62 4.64 -9.15
C PHE A 428 1.04 3.49 -9.97
N GLN A 429 -0.23 3.19 -9.73
CA GLN A 429 -0.92 2.12 -10.43
C GLN A 429 -1.55 2.63 -11.73
N MET A 430 -1.48 1.82 -12.77
CA MET A 430 -2.26 2.05 -14.00
C MET A 430 -3.62 1.35 -13.91
N ALA A 431 -4.55 1.76 -14.77
CA ALA A 431 -5.91 1.21 -14.82
C ALA A 431 -5.91 -0.31 -14.91
N GLU A 432 -5.08 -0.88 -15.80
CA GLU A 432 -4.96 -2.31 -16.03
C GLU A 432 -4.53 -3.09 -14.77
N GLN A 433 -3.64 -2.53 -13.94
CA GLN A 433 -3.22 -3.16 -12.68
C GLN A 433 -4.37 -3.26 -11.68
N VAL A 434 -5.15 -2.18 -11.57
CA VAL A 434 -6.33 -2.13 -10.70
C VAL A 434 -7.36 -3.18 -11.13
N GLU A 435 -7.67 -3.22 -12.43
CA GLU A 435 -8.62 -4.18 -12.98
C GLU A 435 -8.14 -5.62 -12.87
N ALA A 436 -6.84 -5.89 -13.13
CA ALA A 436 -6.24 -7.20 -12.96
C ALA A 436 -6.32 -7.67 -11.49
N GLY A 437 -6.06 -6.77 -10.55
CA GLY A 437 -6.19 -7.05 -9.12
C GLY A 437 -7.62 -7.44 -8.72
N TRP A 438 -8.62 -6.70 -9.17
CA TRP A 438 -10.03 -7.05 -8.91
C TRP A 438 -10.46 -8.33 -9.61
N ARG A 439 -10.07 -8.52 -10.87
CA ARG A 439 -10.35 -9.75 -11.65
C ARG A 439 -9.81 -10.99 -10.95
N ALA A 440 -8.64 -10.91 -10.35
CA ALA A 440 -8.03 -12.02 -9.64
C ALA A 440 -8.84 -12.49 -8.41
N VAL A 441 -9.61 -11.62 -7.78
CA VAL A 441 -10.44 -11.95 -6.60
C VAL A 441 -11.94 -12.00 -6.87
N GLU A 442 -12.39 -11.69 -8.08
CA GLU A 442 -13.79 -11.54 -8.46
C GLU A 442 -14.65 -12.76 -8.09
N THR A 443 -14.16 -13.95 -8.38
CA THR A 443 -14.85 -15.21 -8.04
C THR A 443 -15.07 -15.39 -6.54
N LEU A 444 -14.17 -14.86 -5.72
CA LEU A 444 -14.24 -14.93 -4.26
C LEU A 444 -15.24 -13.94 -3.67
N LEU A 445 -15.40 -12.77 -4.34
CA LEU A 445 -16.32 -11.71 -3.91
C LEU A 445 -17.79 -12.08 -4.10
N HIS A 446 -18.10 -12.84 -5.14
CA HIS A 446 -19.48 -13.20 -5.52
C HIS A 446 -19.91 -14.60 -5.06
N SER A 447 -19.03 -15.31 -4.36
CA SER A 447 -19.36 -16.67 -3.89
C SER A 447 -20.26 -16.61 -2.66
N PRO A 448 -21.36 -17.37 -2.66
CA PRO A 448 -22.25 -17.41 -1.52
C PRO A 448 -21.57 -18.08 -0.32
N GLN A 449 -21.74 -17.45 0.83
CA GLN A 449 -21.49 -17.95 2.18
C GLN A 449 -20.28 -18.87 2.37
N LEU A 450 -19.09 -18.28 2.46
CA LEU A 450 -17.98 -18.92 3.16
C LEU A 450 -18.10 -18.64 4.66
N ASP A 451 -17.87 -19.69 5.44
CA ASP A 451 -17.75 -19.56 6.89
C ASP A 451 -16.66 -18.54 7.25
N CYS A 452 -17.03 -17.59 8.10
CA CYS A 452 -16.07 -16.67 8.69
C CYS A 452 -15.60 -17.24 10.03
N HIS A 453 -14.40 -17.84 10.03
CA HIS A 453 -13.86 -18.56 11.18
C HIS A 453 -13.45 -17.60 12.30
N PRO A 454 -13.87 -17.86 13.55
CA PRO A 454 -13.44 -17.04 14.66
C PRO A 454 -11.96 -17.23 14.97
N TYR A 455 -11.26 -16.12 15.31
CA TYR A 455 -9.93 -16.19 15.89
C TYR A 455 -9.81 -15.25 17.10
N ARG A 456 -9.01 -15.63 18.07
CA ARG A 456 -8.77 -14.81 19.26
C ARG A 456 -7.88 -13.63 18.90
N SER A 457 -8.23 -12.42 19.34
CA SER A 457 -7.35 -11.25 19.28
C SER A 457 -6.01 -11.55 19.95
N GLY A 458 -4.90 -11.19 19.29
CA GLY A 458 -3.54 -11.52 19.73
C GLY A 458 -3.04 -12.90 19.24
N SER A 459 -3.77 -13.58 18.35
CA SER A 459 -3.32 -14.83 17.69
C SER A 459 -2.78 -14.56 16.28
N ALA A 460 -2.30 -15.61 15.62
CA ALA A 460 -1.83 -15.55 14.22
C ALA A 460 -2.95 -15.67 13.17
N GLY A 461 -4.22 -15.64 13.61
CA GLY A 461 -5.40 -15.85 12.77
C GLY A 461 -6.15 -17.14 13.14
N PRO A 462 -7.16 -17.56 12.35
CA PRO A 462 -7.91 -18.78 12.59
C PRO A 462 -7.06 -20.02 12.30
N ALA A 463 -7.21 -21.09 13.10
CA ALA A 463 -6.48 -22.34 12.92
C ALA A 463 -6.74 -23.02 11.56
N THR A 464 -7.90 -22.75 10.94
CA THR A 464 -8.21 -23.22 9.59
C THR A 464 -7.26 -22.70 8.52
N ALA A 465 -6.61 -21.55 8.74
CA ALA A 465 -5.60 -21.01 7.83
C ALA A 465 -4.37 -21.92 7.71
N ASP A 466 -4.08 -22.73 8.73
CA ASP A 466 -2.96 -23.69 8.68
C ASP A 466 -3.26 -24.83 7.70
N HIS A 467 -4.53 -25.15 7.43
CA HIS A 467 -4.90 -26.17 6.44
C HIS A 467 -4.61 -25.71 5.01
N LEU A 468 -4.72 -24.40 4.75
CA LEU A 468 -4.48 -23.82 3.43
C LEU A 468 -3.03 -24.02 2.96
N ILE A 469 -2.08 -23.97 3.89
CA ILE A 469 -0.66 -24.02 3.56
C ILE A 469 -0.04 -25.44 3.67
N ARG A 470 -0.76 -26.42 4.23
CA ARG A 470 -0.24 -27.79 4.37
C ARG A 470 0.23 -28.40 3.04
N PRO A 471 1.31 -29.22 3.06
CA PRO A 471 2.08 -29.70 4.21
C PRO A 471 3.09 -28.70 4.76
N ARG A 472 3.15 -27.50 4.22
CA ARG A 472 4.01 -26.39 4.66
C ARG A 472 3.42 -25.73 5.91
N ASN A 473 4.17 -24.80 6.49
CA ASN A 473 3.72 -24.01 7.64
C ASN A 473 3.84 -22.52 7.35
N TRP A 474 2.95 -21.73 7.95
CA TRP A 474 3.13 -20.29 8.01
C TRP A 474 4.39 -19.96 8.78
N ARG A 475 5.13 -18.98 8.24
CA ARG A 475 6.22 -18.38 9.01
C ARG A 475 5.66 -17.77 10.29
N THR A 476 6.34 -18.05 11.40
CA THR A 476 5.89 -17.61 12.72
C THR A 476 5.91 -16.09 12.83
N LEU A 477 4.83 -15.52 13.37
CA LEU A 477 4.73 -14.10 13.73
C LEU A 477 5.31 -13.81 15.14
N ALA A 478 6.17 -14.69 15.68
CA ALA A 478 6.78 -14.50 16.99
C ALA A 478 7.72 -13.26 16.99
N PRO A 479 7.92 -12.59 18.13
CA PRO A 479 8.97 -11.58 18.28
C PRO A 479 10.32 -12.18 17.90
N ARG A 480 11.14 -11.44 17.16
CA ARG A 480 12.53 -11.79 16.92
C ARG A 480 13.38 -11.50 18.15
#